data_a1bc5b3b6ca364692f2046ff2639927b
#
_entry.id   a1bc5b3b6ca364692f2046ff2639927b
#
_cell.length_a   1.000
_cell.length_b   1.000
_cell.length_c   1.000
_cell.angle_alpha   90.00
_cell.angle_beta   90.00
_cell.angle_gamma   90.00
#
_symmetry.space_group_name_H-M   'P 1'
#
loop_
_entity.id
_entity.type
_entity.pdbx_description
1 polymer ?
#
loop_
_entity_poly.entity_id
_entity_poly.type
_entity_poly.pdbx_seq_one_letter_code
_entity_poly.pdbx_strand_id
1 'polypeptide(L)' 'AEVLQHLMEEHGLRQSDLPEIGSQGVISEILNGKRELNVRQIRELARRLQVSPAVFI' A
#
# COMPACT_ATOMS: atom_id res chain seq x y z
N ALA A 1 -5.98 3.36 -5.04
CA ALA A 1 -5.05 4.12 -4.19
C ALA A 1 -5.72 4.76 -2.97
N GLU A 2 -7.01 5.10 -3.07
CA GLU A 2 -7.72 5.68 -1.94
C GLU A 2 -7.81 4.72 -0.76
N VAL A 3 -8.02 3.45 -1.03
CA VAL A 3 -8.08 2.43 0.02
C VAL A 3 -6.74 2.33 0.74
N LEU A 4 -5.65 2.31 -0.01
CA LEU A 4 -4.33 2.23 0.59
C LEU A 4 -4.04 3.46 1.46
N GLN A 5 -4.35 4.65 0.95
CA GLN A 5 -4.14 5.88 1.69
C GLN A 5 -4.92 5.88 3.00
N HIS A 6 -6.18 5.47 2.93
CA HIS A 6 -7.04 5.41 4.11
C HIS A 6 -6.50 4.43 5.16
N LEU A 7 -6.09 3.23 4.71
CA LEU A 7 -5.54 2.23 5.62
C LEU A 7 -4.24 2.68 6.25
N MET A 8 -3.38 3.35 5.49
CA MET A 8 -2.14 3.88 6.02
C MET A 8 -2.42 4.93 7.11
N GLU A 9 -3.39 5.78 6.88
CA GLU A 9 -3.78 6.78 7.88
C GLU A 9 -4.31 6.12 9.14
N GLU A 10 -5.15 5.10 9.02
CA GLU A 10 -5.68 4.38 10.16
C GLU A 10 -4.60 3.70 10.98
N HIS A 11 -3.57 3.19 10.32
CA HIS A 11 -2.48 2.48 10.98
C HIS A 11 -1.31 3.41 11.37
N GLY A 12 -1.42 4.70 11.07
CA GLY A 12 -0.36 5.65 11.37
C GLY A 12 0.93 5.39 10.59
N LEU A 13 0.81 4.86 9.37
CA LEU A 13 1.96 4.52 8.55
C LEU A 13 2.33 5.65 7.60
N ARG A 14 3.63 5.84 7.43
CA ARG A 14 4.18 6.76 6.43
C ARG A 14 4.68 5.96 5.23
N GLN A 15 4.97 6.68 4.14
CA GLN A 15 5.49 6.03 2.92
C GLN A 15 6.79 5.28 3.20
N SER A 16 7.63 5.80 4.09
CA SER A 16 8.89 5.16 4.45
C SER A 16 8.73 3.94 5.34
N ASP A 17 7.54 3.69 5.87
CA ASP A 17 7.28 2.56 6.76
C ASP A 17 6.95 1.27 6.02
N LEU A 18 6.95 1.29 4.70
CA LEU A 18 6.58 0.15 3.86
C LEU A 18 7.73 -0.26 2.91
N PRO A 19 8.95 -0.50 3.44
CA PRO A 19 10.08 -0.85 2.55
C PRO A 19 9.88 -2.18 1.83
N GLU A 20 9.09 -3.09 2.39
CA GLU A 20 8.80 -4.38 1.78
C GLU A 20 7.93 -4.26 0.53
N ILE A 21 7.20 -3.16 0.40
CA ILE A 21 6.33 -2.92 -0.76
C ILE A 21 7.13 -2.29 -1.90
N GLY A 22 8.03 -1.38 -1.54
CA GLY A 22 8.85 -0.69 -2.51
C GLY A 22 9.50 0.54 -1.91
N SER A 23 10.24 1.28 -2.72
CA SER A 23 10.84 2.52 -2.28
C SER A 23 9.76 3.55 -1.98
N GLN A 24 10.14 4.59 -1.25
CA GLN A 24 9.22 5.69 -0.94
C GLN A 24 8.65 6.31 -2.22
N GLY A 25 9.47 6.42 -3.27
CA GLY A 25 9.01 6.94 -4.56
C GLY A 25 7.97 6.05 -5.21
N VAL A 26 8.13 4.72 -5.10
CA VAL A 26 7.14 3.78 -5.63
C VAL A 26 5.82 3.91 -4.88
N ILE A 27 5.88 4.00 -3.56
CA ILE A 27 4.68 4.17 -2.75
C ILE A 27 3.97 5.48 -3.11
N SER A 28 4.74 6.55 -3.29
CA SER A 28 4.18 7.84 -3.68
C SER A 28 3.46 7.75 -5.03
N GLU A 29 4.05 7.06 -6.00
CA GLU A 29 3.42 6.86 -7.30
C GLU A 29 2.12 6.07 -7.20
N ILE A 30 2.10 5.05 -6.35
CA ILE A 30 0.89 4.25 -6.13
C ILE A 30 -0.21 5.13 -5.51
N LEU A 31 0.13 5.90 -4.50
CA LEU A 31 -0.82 6.77 -3.82
C LEU A 31 -1.38 7.86 -4.74
N ASN A 32 -0.59 8.30 -5.70
CA ASN A 32 -1.01 9.31 -6.67
C ASN A 32 -1.69 8.73 -7.91
N GLY A 33 -1.91 7.43 -7.93
CA GLY A 33 -2.60 6.78 -9.05
C GLY A 33 -1.74 6.61 -10.30
N LYS A 34 -0.43 6.83 -10.20
CA LYS A 34 0.48 6.72 -11.34
C LYS A 34 1.02 5.31 -11.54
N ARG A 35 0.81 4.44 -10.58
CA ARG A 35 1.29 3.06 -10.63
C ARG A 35 0.27 2.17 -9.91
N GLU A 36 0.01 1.00 -10.47
CA GLU A 36 -0.88 0.03 -9.85
C GLU A 36 -0.07 -0.93 -8.98
N LEU A 37 -0.74 -1.49 -7.97
CA LEU A 37 -0.17 -2.52 -7.13
C LEU A 37 -0.08 -3.83 -7.91
N ASN A 38 1.05 -4.54 -7.79
CA ASN A 38 1.15 -5.89 -8.31
C ASN A 38 0.68 -6.90 -7.26
N VAL A 39 0.58 -8.17 -7.67
CA VAL A 39 0.07 -9.23 -6.79
C VAL A 39 0.93 -9.38 -5.52
N ARG A 40 2.25 -9.33 -5.67
CA ARG A 40 3.15 -9.43 -4.53
C ARG A 40 2.91 -8.29 -3.53
N GLN A 41 2.78 -7.09 -4.05
CA GLN A 41 2.55 -5.91 -3.22
C GLN A 41 1.21 -6.00 -2.50
N ILE A 42 0.16 -6.46 -3.19
CA ILE A 42 -1.15 -6.65 -2.59
C ILE A 42 -1.07 -7.66 -1.44
N ARG A 43 -0.36 -8.77 -1.63
CA ARG A 43 -0.22 -9.77 -0.57
C ARG A 43 0.52 -9.23 0.65
N GLU A 44 1.61 -8.50 0.41
CA GLU A 44 2.39 -7.93 1.50
C GLU A 44 1.59 -6.87 2.26
N LEU A 45 0.87 -6.03 1.55
CA LEU A 45 0.03 -5.01 2.18
C LEU A 45 -1.09 -5.65 2.99
N ALA A 46 -1.73 -6.67 2.44
CA ALA A 46 -2.80 -7.36 3.14
C ALA A 46 -2.32 -7.96 4.46
N ARG A 47 -1.13 -8.54 4.45
CA ARG A 47 -0.52 -9.10 5.64
C ARG A 47 -0.15 -8.01 6.64
N ARG A 48 0.48 -6.94 6.16
CA ARG A 48 0.94 -5.84 7.00
C ARG A 48 -0.23 -5.12 7.67
N LEU A 49 -1.29 -4.88 6.91
CA LEU A 49 -2.46 -4.13 7.38
C LEU A 49 -3.54 -5.02 7.96
N GLN A 50 -3.35 -6.33 7.91
CA GLN A 50 -4.30 -7.32 8.43
C GLN A 50 -5.69 -7.17 7.82
N VAL A 51 -5.72 -7.03 6.51
CA VAL A 51 -6.97 -6.93 5.73
C VAL A 51 -6.96 -7.97 4.63
N SER A 52 -8.12 -8.20 4.02
CA SER A 52 -8.21 -9.09 2.86
C SER A 52 -7.53 -8.45 1.66
N PRO A 53 -6.76 -9.24 0.86
CA PRO A 53 -6.21 -8.71 -0.40
C PRO A 53 -7.26 -8.14 -1.33
N ALA A 54 -8.51 -8.61 -1.23
CA ALA A 54 -9.60 -8.15 -2.09
C ALA A 54 -9.90 -6.66 -1.93
N VAL A 55 -9.52 -6.05 -0.81
CA VAL A 55 -9.77 -4.61 -0.61
C VAL A 55 -8.95 -3.74 -1.58
N PHE A 56 -7.91 -4.31 -2.18
CA PHE A 56 -7.05 -3.59 -3.13
C PHE A 56 -7.41 -3.86 -4.60
N ILE A 57 -8.42 -4.64 -4.85
CA ILE A 57 -8.80 -5.03 -6.22
C ILE A 57 -10.02 -4.26 -6.71
#